data_36fcf968aadea1ac391b48606b0b8163
#
_entry.id   36fcf968aadea1ac391b48606b0b8163
#
_cell.length_a   1.000
_cell.length_b   1.000
_cell.length_c   1.000
_cell.angle_alpha   90.00
_cell.angle_beta   90.00
_cell.angle_gamma   90.00
#
_symmetry.space_group_name_H-M   'P 1'
#
loop_
_entity.id
_entity.type
_entity.pdbx_description
1 polymer ?
#
loop_
_entity_poly.entity_id
_entity_poly.type
_entity_poly.pdbx_seq_one_letter_code
_entity_poly.pdbx_strand_id
1 'polypeptide(L)'
;MIDKMKIHFTPIYNADIVNLRKNKSTPDGHSLWHYANFYLQPRNPMLYLVTRNFGTEDIAVVSGFRGPAYETDGAFITDGNAARSETIFLPISKKDEVFRKIKVVDGLEYWKEEDGTKRMMMAEVLIPDKYSRENLRTIYVATQSTKNKIERLLSNGSKTLPVIVDPRTFFSPEYEVKLTDNLSLVRGDMFFSGMQTLTISVNTKGIMGRGLASRTKYQFPDVYIKYQDYCKTRELRLGKPVLYKRETALDIQLADNPNQLADPNNKTWFLLFATKGDWRKPAQKDAIIEGLKWLVENYQQEGIKSLAIPALGCGLGWLSWAEMGPILCKYLSKIQIPVQLYLPAETSVPKSQLTQEFLLN
;
A
#
# COMPACT_ATOMS: atom_id res chain seq x y z
N MET A 1 -17.36 4.67 26.21
CA MET A 1 -16.58 3.67 27.01
C MET A 1 -15.26 4.25 27.50
N ILE A 2 -14.42 4.82 26.64
CA ILE A 2 -13.12 5.40 27.02
C ILE A 2 -13.26 6.48 28.08
N ASP A 3 -14.22 7.41 27.93
CA ASP A 3 -14.51 8.47 28.89
C ASP A 3 -14.90 7.94 30.29
N LYS A 4 -15.50 6.76 30.37
CA LYS A 4 -15.87 6.13 31.64
C LYS A 4 -14.70 5.46 32.35
N MET A 5 -13.66 5.07 31.59
CA MET A 5 -12.53 4.31 32.13
C MET A 5 -11.34 5.19 32.52
N LYS A 6 -11.38 6.50 32.26
CA LYS A 6 -10.27 7.47 32.55
C LYS A 6 -8.91 6.98 32.07
N ILE A 7 -8.87 6.35 30.90
CA ILE A 7 -7.63 5.83 30.30
C ILE A 7 -6.93 6.96 29.57
N HIS A 8 -5.67 7.22 29.90
CA HIS A 8 -4.82 8.09 29.11
C HIS A 8 -4.45 7.38 27.80
N PHE A 9 -4.73 8.02 26.66
CA PHE A 9 -4.39 7.51 25.32
C PHE A 9 -4.00 8.67 24.41
N THR A 10 -3.17 8.37 23.44
CA THR A 10 -2.88 9.30 22.35
C THR A 10 -3.98 9.13 21.28
N PRO A 11 -4.78 10.17 20.99
CA PRO A 11 -5.82 10.08 19.98
C PRO A 11 -5.19 9.97 18.59
N ILE A 12 -5.36 8.81 17.94
CA ILE A 12 -5.01 8.58 16.52
C ILE A 12 -6.24 8.67 15.62
N TYR A 13 -7.39 8.99 16.20
CA TYR A 13 -8.65 9.14 15.48
C TYR A 13 -8.88 10.57 15.03
N ASN A 14 -9.65 10.72 13.98
CA ASN A 14 -10.17 12.00 13.57
C ASN A 14 -11.41 12.38 14.38
N ALA A 15 -11.38 13.53 15.05
CA ALA A 15 -12.49 14.02 15.88
C ALA A 15 -13.79 14.17 15.08
N ASP A 16 -13.72 14.60 13.81
CA ASP A 16 -14.89 14.78 12.95
C ASP A 16 -15.55 13.45 12.61
N ILE A 17 -14.75 12.43 12.27
CA ILE A 17 -15.28 11.07 12.02
C ILE A 17 -15.88 10.48 13.30
N VAL A 18 -15.25 10.68 14.44
CA VAL A 18 -15.77 10.23 15.72
C VAL A 18 -17.11 10.90 16.03
N ASN A 19 -17.23 12.21 15.77
CA ASN A 19 -18.49 12.95 15.93
C ASN A 19 -19.56 12.49 14.93
N LEU A 20 -19.20 12.24 13.67
CA LEU A 20 -20.11 11.66 12.68
C LEU A 20 -20.63 10.29 13.16
N ARG A 21 -19.76 9.42 13.67
CA ARG A 21 -20.15 8.11 14.21
C ARG A 21 -21.04 8.22 15.45
N LYS A 22 -20.83 9.21 16.31
CA LYS A 22 -21.67 9.47 17.48
C LYS A 22 -23.11 9.80 17.08
N ASN A 23 -23.28 10.56 16.00
CA ASN A 23 -24.59 11.04 15.54
C ASN A 23 -25.28 10.09 14.56
N LYS A 24 -24.60 9.00 14.13
CA LYS A 24 -25.17 8.01 13.24
C LYS A 24 -25.70 6.81 14.04
N SER A 25 -26.90 6.39 13.71
CA SER A 25 -27.57 5.24 14.37
C SER A 25 -27.61 4.04 13.45
N THR A 26 -27.57 2.87 14.06
CA THR A 26 -27.86 1.56 13.47
C THR A 26 -29.38 1.40 13.26
N PRO A 27 -29.85 0.39 12.50
CA PRO A 27 -31.27 0.17 12.25
C PRO A 27 -32.12 -0.06 13.52
N ASP A 28 -31.52 -0.50 14.62
CA ASP A 28 -32.18 -0.66 15.92
C ASP A 28 -32.21 0.62 16.77
N GLY A 29 -31.75 1.76 16.22
CA GLY A 29 -31.80 3.07 16.87
C GLY A 29 -30.63 3.41 17.78
N HIS A 30 -29.67 2.50 17.98
CA HIS A 30 -28.48 2.77 18.78
C HIS A 30 -27.43 3.54 18.02
N SER A 31 -26.71 4.43 18.70
CA SER A 31 -25.55 5.11 18.13
C SER A 31 -24.43 4.11 17.82
N LEU A 32 -23.65 4.35 16.74
CA LEU A 32 -22.46 3.56 16.42
C LEU A 32 -21.44 3.49 17.58
N TRP A 33 -21.53 4.39 18.54
CA TRP A 33 -20.70 4.37 19.76
C TRP A 33 -21.02 3.26 20.75
N HIS A 34 -22.17 2.62 20.58
CA HIS A 34 -22.55 1.44 21.39
C HIS A 34 -21.93 0.14 20.87
N TYR A 35 -21.15 0.19 19.81
CA TYR A 35 -20.60 -1.00 19.16
C TYR A 35 -19.08 -1.04 19.22
N ALA A 36 -18.52 -2.22 19.46
CA ALA A 36 -17.14 -2.53 19.14
C ALA A 36 -17.05 -2.85 17.64
N ASN A 37 -16.22 -2.12 16.92
CA ASN A 37 -16.15 -2.19 15.46
C ASN A 37 -14.91 -2.97 15.02
N PHE A 38 -15.11 -3.89 14.06
CA PHE A 38 -14.04 -4.65 13.43
C PHE A 38 -14.13 -4.51 11.91
N TYR A 39 -13.08 -4.05 11.28
CA TYR A 39 -12.97 -4.10 9.82
C TYR A 39 -12.85 -5.54 9.34
N LEU A 40 -13.50 -5.87 8.21
CA LEU A 40 -13.36 -7.17 7.56
C LEU A 40 -12.02 -7.30 6.82
N GLN A 41 -11.48 -6.17 6.35
CA GLN A 41 -10.19 -6.08 5.69
C GLN A 41 -9.21 -5.26 6.56
N PRO A 42 -8.09 -5.85 7.03
CA PRO A 42 -7.11 -5.12 7.83
C PRO A 42 -6.43 -4.01 7.02
N ARG A 43 -6.06 -4.28 5.76
CA ARG A 43 -5.54 -3.26 4.83
C ARG A 43 -6.70 -2.50 4.21
N ASN A 44 -6.91 -1.28 4.67
CA ASN A 44 -8.02 -0.45 4.21
C ASN A 44 -7.62 1.04 4.19
N PRO A 45 -8.42 1.91 3.57
CA PRO A 45 -8.15 3.34 3.47
C PRO A 45 -7.92 4.07 4.79
N MET A 46 -8.60 3.64 5.87
CA MET A 46 -8.45 4.23 7.20
C MET A 46 -7.09 3.87 7.81
N LEU A 47 -6.68 2.59 7.75
CA LEU A 47 -5.36 2.19 8.23
C LEU A 47 -4.26 2.87 7.43
N TYR A 48 -4.44 3.04 6.09
CA TYR A 48 -3.51 3.80 5.26
C TYR A 48 -3.34 5.23 5.78
N LEU A 49 -4.44 5.95 6.01
CA LEU A 49 -4.41 7.31 6.55
C LEU A 49 -3.68 7.39 7.89
N VAL A 50 -3.98 6.46 8.81
CA VAL A 50 -3.37 6.42 10.15
C VAL A 50 -1.87 6.16 10.05
N THR A 51 -1.43 5.20 9.23
CA THR A 51 0.00 4.89 9.07
C THR A 51 0.77 6.03 8.39
N ARG A 52 0.13 6.76 7.48
CA ARG A 52 0.74 7.95 6.83
C ARG A 52 0.93 9.10 7.81
N ASN A 53 0.00 9.31 8.73
CA ASN A 53 0.05 10.43 9.69
C ASN A 53 0.94 10.16 10.90
N PHE A 54 0.95 8.93 11.41
CA PHE A 54 1.57 8.58 12.69
C PHE A 54 2.75 7.61 12.56
N GLY A 55 3.06 7.15 11.35
CA GLY A 55 4.02 6.06 11.13
C GLY A 55 3.44 4.71 11.57
N THR A 56 4.30 3.72 11.74
CA THR A 56 3.90 2.35 12.06
C THR A 56 4.43 1.84 13.41
N GLU A 57 5.34 2.59 14.07
CA GLU A 57 6.04 2.14 15.26
C GLU A 57 5.18 2.04 16.53
N ASP A 58 4.08 2.80 16.59
CA ASP A 58 3.16 2.81 17.72
C ASP A 58 1.74 2.38 17.36
N ILE A 59 1.60 1.68 16.20
CA ILE A 59 0.32 1.18 15.70
C ILE A 59 0.31 -0.34 15.71
N ALA A 60 -0.79 -0.92 16.21
CA ALA A 60 -1.06 -2.34 16.16
C ALA A 60 -2.47 -2.61 15.61
N VAL A 61 -2.60 -3.68 14.84
CA VAL A 61 -3.90 -4.19 14.37
C VAL A 61 -4.25 -5.44 15.20
N VAL A 62 -5.38 -5.38 15.90
CA VAL A 62 -5.85 -6.48 16.74
C VAL A 62 -6.95 -7.23 15.99
N SER A 63 -6.80 -8.54 15.85
CA SER A 63 -7.82 -9.42 15.26
C SER A 63 -8.60 -10.19 16.32
N GLY A 64 -9.88 -10.48 16.00
CA GLY A 64 -10.76 -11.33 16.79
C GLY A 64 -11.15 -12.60 16.05
N PHE A 65 -11.65 -13.60 16.79
CA PHE A 65 -12.25 -14.80 16.22
C PHE A 65 -13.57 -14.46 15.54
N ARG A 66 -13.81 -15.01 14.35
CA ARG A 66 -15.04 -14.75 13.59
C ARG A 66 -16.29 -15.38 14.21
N GLY A 67 -16.17 -16.60 14.76
CA GLY A 67 -17.30 -17.32 15.36
C GLY A 67 -18.05 -16.47 16.39
N PRO A 68 -17.42 -16.07 17.51
CA PRO A 68 -18.07 -15.24 18.51
C PRO A 68 -18.65 -13.93 17.95
N ALA A 69 -17.97 -13.30 16.99
CA ALA A 69 -18.46 -12.07 16.38
C ALA A 69 -19.73 -12.28 15.55
N TYR A 70 -19.84 -13.44 14.86
CA TYR A 70 -20.98 -13.77 13.99
C TYR A 70 -22.15 -14.42 14.71
N GLU A 71 -21.95 -14.84 15.96
CA GLU A 71 -22.96 -15.46 16.83
C GLU A 71 -23.52 -14.48 17.88
N THR A 72 -23.04 -13.23 17.88
CA THR A 72 -23.51 -12.23 18.85
C THR A 72 -24.87 -11.65 18.43
N ASP A 73 -25.85 -11.80 19.28
CA ASP A 73 -27.17 -11.18 19.08
C ASP A 73 -27.10 -9.67 19.03
N GLY A 74 -27.87 -9.04 18.14
CA GLY A 74 -27.85 -7.60 17.92
C GLY A 74 -26.62 -7.07 17.16
N ALA A 75 -25.73 -7.97 16.72
CA ALA A 75 -24.61 -7.55 15.88
C ALA A 75 -25.08 -7.24 14.45
N PHE A 76 -24.42 -6.25 13.84
CA PHE A 76 -24.62 -5.86 12.44
C PHE A 76 -23.35 -6.10 11.62
N ILE A 77 -23.56 -6.29 10.33
CA ILE A 77 -22.52 -6.29 9.31
C ILE A 77 -22.82 -5.24 8.27
N THR A 78 -21.79 -4.53 7.78
CA THR A 78 -21.95 -3.47 6.79
C THR A 78 -21.21 -3.81 5.50
N ASP A 79 -21.66 -3.25 4.36
CA ASP A 79 -21.02 -3.41 3.06
C ASP A 79 -20.01 -2.29 2.75
N GLY A 80 -19.65 -1.50 3.75
CA GLY A 80 -18.69 -0.39 3.67
C GLY A 80 -18.49 0.28 5.01
N ASN A 81 -17.82 1.46 5.01
CA ASN A 81 -17.63 2.24 6.22
C ASN A 81 -18.96 2.63 6.84
N ALA A 82 -19.21 2.24 8.08
CA ALA A 82 -20.46 2.48 8.80
C ALA A 82 -20.80 3.98 8.98
N ALA A 83 -19.80 4.87 8.89
CA ALA A 83 -20.02 6.31 8.97
C ALA A 83 -20.61 6.91 7.67
N ARG A 84 -20.52 6.22 6.54
CA ARG A 84 -21.02 6.71 5.24
C ARG A 84 -22.53 6.56 5.11
N SER A 85 -23.19 7.49 4.44
CA SER A 85 -24.66 7.50 4.25
C SER A 85 -25.17 6.35 3.38
N GLU A 86 -24.38 6.00 2.36
CA GLU A 86 -24.68 4.95 1.38
C GLU A 86 -24.42 3.53 1.89
N THR A 87 -23.87 3.37 3.09
CA THR A 87 -23.55 2.06 3.66
C THR A 87 -24.80 1.34 4.14
N ILE A 88 -24.94 0.10 3.72
CA ILE A 88 -26.05 -0.77 4.11
C ILE A 88 -25.69 -1.54 5.38
N PHE A 89 -26.59 -1.51 6.35
CA PHE A 89 -26.51 -2.29 7.59
C PHE A 89 -27.42 -3.50 7.48
N LEU A 90 -26.88 -4.68 7.68
CA LEU A 90 -27.67 -5.92 7.78
C LEU A 90 -27.43 -6.58 9.14
N PRO A 91 -28.44 -7.24 9.72
CA PRO A 91 -28.22 -8.12 10.87
C PRO A 91 -27.15 -9.15 10.54
N ILE A 92 -26.35 -9.54 11.52
CA ILE A 92 -25.22 -10.47 11.32
C ILE A 92 -25.66 -11.83 10.76
N SER A 93 -26.91 -12.24 10.99
CA SER A 93 -27.51 -13.44 10.37
C SER A 93 -27.53 -13.39 8.84
N LYS A 94 -27.47 -12.21 8.24
CA LYS A 94 -27.42 -11.98 6.78
C LYS A 94 -26.02 -11.71 6.26
N LYS A 95 -24.96 -12.04 7.00
CA LYS A 95 -23.56 -11.81 6.63
C LYS A 95 -23.20 -12.31 5.23
N ASP A 96 -23.79 -13.41 4.78
CA ASP A 96 -23.48 -13.99 3.46
C ASP A 96 -23.93 -13.10 2.29
N GLU A 97 -24.95 -12.26 2.50
CA GLU A 97 -25.35 -11.26 1.52
C GLU A 97 -24.28 -10.18 1.37
N VAL A 98 -23.72 -9.71 2.50
CA VAL A 98 -22.63 -8.74 2.50
C VAL A 98 -21.36 -9.35 1.89
N PHE A 99 -20.98 -10.57 2.30
CA PHE A 99 -19.79 -11.23 1.75
C PHE A 99 -19.87 -11.40 0.23
N ARG A 100 -21.03 -11.70 -0.33
CA ARG A 100 -21.20 -11.74 -1.78
C ARG A 100 -20.97 -10.39 -2.44
N LYS A 101 -21.45 -9.30 -1.81
CA LYS A 101 -21.26 -7.93 -2.33
C LYS A 101 -19.78 -7.50 -2.30
N ILE A 102 -19.12 -7.71 -1.15
CA ILE A 102 -17.74 -7.26 -0.97
C ILE A 102 -16.70 -8.26 -1.49
N LYS A 103 -17.11 -9.39 -2.09
CA LYS A 103 -16.18 -10.37 -2.66
C LYS A 103 -15.22 -9.77 -3.68
N VAL A 104 -15.63 -8.71 -4.35
CA VAL A 104 -14.81 -8.00 -5.33
C VAL A 104 -13.54 -7.39 -4.71
N VAL A 105 -13.54 -7.12 -3.39
CA VAL A 105 -12.36 -6.55 -2.71
C VAL A 105 -11.43 -7.61 -2.11
N ASP A 106 -11.77 -8.89 -2.21
CA ASP A 106 -10.90 -9.96 -1.73
C ASP A 106 -9.60 -10.00 -2.55
N GLY A 107 -8.47 -9.84 -1.85
CA GLY A 107 -7.15 -9.87 -2.46
C GLY A 107 -6.82 -8.66 -3.32
N LEU A 108 -7.62 -7.58 -3.29
CA LEU A 108 -7.25 -6.35 -3.98
C LEU A 108 -6.01 -5.72 -3.34
N GLU A 109 -5.08 -5.34 -4.18
CA GLU A 109 -3.87 -4.62 -3.79
C GLU A 109 -4.09 -3.10 -3.75
N TYR A 110 -5.16 -2.59 -4.35
CA TYR A 110 -5.54 -1.17 -4.39
C TYR A 110 -7.06 -1.04 -4.49
N TRP A 111 -7.56 0.17 -4.28
CA TRP A 111 -8.98 0.51 -4.32
C TRP A 111 -9.20 1.86 -4.99
N LYS A 112 -10.43 2.13 -5.38
CA LYS A 112 -10.86 3.37 -6.04
C LYS A 112 -12.16 3.88 -5.44
N GLU A 113 -12.39 5.19 -5.53
CA GLU A 113 -13.66 5.80 -5.16
C GLU A 113 -14.72 5.50 -6.23
N GLU A 114 -14.34 5.59 -7.51
CA GLU A 114 -15.24 5.56 -8.66
C GLU A 114 -15.98 4.24 -8.83
N ASP A 115 -15.37 3.13 -8.44
CA ASP A 115 -15.96 1.79 -8.52
C ASP A 115 -16.50 1.28 -7.17
N GLY A 116 -16.47 2.13 -6.13
CA GLY A 116 -16.94 1.83 -4.79
C GLY A 116 -16.07 0.86 -3.98
N THR A 117 -14.95 0.37 -4.54
CA THR A 117 -14.07 -0.58 -3.82
C THR A 117 -13.44 0.05 -2.58
N LYS A 118 -13.13 1.37 -2.61
CA LYS A 118 -12.61 2.10 -1.46
C LYS A 118 -13.55 2.02 -0.26
N ARG A 119 -14.85 2.23 -0.47
CA ARG A 119 -15.86 2.10 0.57
C ARG A 119 -15.97 0.64 1.07
N MET A 120 -16.01 -0.33 0.14
CA MET A 120 -16.15 -1.75 0.46
C MET A 120 -14.95 -2.31 1.24
N MET A 121 -13.74 -1.79 1.02
CA MET A 121 -12.54 -2.14 1.80
C MET A 121 -12.69 -1.82 3.29
N MET A 122 -13.60 -0.92 3.65
CA MET A 122 -13.90 -0.52 5.02
C MET A 122 -15.18 -1.15 5.56
N ALA A 123 -15.63 -2.27 5.01
CA ALA A 123 -16.76 -3.03 5.55
C ALA A 123 -16.46 -3.51 6.97
N GLU A 124 -17.47 -3.43 7.85
CA GLU A 124 -17.31 -3.61 9.29
C GLU A 124 -18.29 -4.67 9.85
N VAL A 125 -17.88 -5.30 10.94
CA VAL A 125 -18.78 -5.98 11.88
C VAL A 125 -18.92 -5.10 13.12
N LEU A 126 -20.13 -4.84 13.53
CA LEU A 126 -20.51 -4.01 14.67
C LEU A 126 -21.06 -4.91 15.77
N ILE A 127 -20.37 -5.01 16.89
CA ILE A 127 -20.71 -5.89 18.01
C ILE A 127 -21.22 -5.03 19.16
N PRO A 128 -22.44 -5.26 19.70
CA PRO A 128 -22.99 -4.47 20.79
C PRO A 128 -22.06 -4.41 22.00
N ASP A 129 -21.95 -3.23 22.59
CA ASP A 129 -21.20 -2.88 23.80
C ASP A 129 -19.69 -3.18 23.72
N LYS A 130 -19.28 -4.43 23.72
CA LYS A 130 -17.87 -4.83 23.81
C LYS A 130 -17.62 -6.18 23.15
N TYR A 131 -16.42 -6.38 22.70
CA TYR A 131 -15.92 -7.70 22.32
C TYR A 131 -14.99 -8.24 23.41
N SER A 132 -15.26 -9.46 23.88
CA SER A 132 -14.51 -10.04 25.01
C SER A 132 -13.05 -10.27 24.66
N ARG A 133 -12.16 -10.06 25.65
CA ARG A 133 -10.73 -10.30 25.52
C ARG A 133 -10.39 -11.74 25.13
N GLU A 134 -11.16 -12.70 25.63
CA GLU A 134 -10.99 -14.14 25.32
C GLU A 134 -11.18 -14.42 23.83
N ASN A 135 -11.96 -13.59 23.15
CA ASN A 135 -12.25 -13.70 21.74
C ASN A 135 -11.23 -12.97 20.84
N LEU A 136 -10.25 -12.25 21.40
CA LEU A 136 -9.14 -11.71 20.65
C LEU A 136 -8.20 -12.86 20.23
N ARG A 137 -7.64 -12.75 19.01
CA ARG A 137 -6.87 -13.82 18.39
C ARG A 137 -5.38 -13.48 18.29
N THR A 138 -5.05 -12.36 17.67
CA THR A 138 -3.66 -12.02 17.28
C THR A 138 -3.50 -10.51 17.22
N ILE A 139 -2.32 -10.03 17.57
CA ILE A 139 -1.89 -8.65 17.38
C ILE A 139 -0.88 -8.63 16.23
N TYR A 140 -1.12 -7.82 15.22
CA TYR A 140 -0.20 -7.57 14.12
C TYR A 140 0.49 -6.24 14.30
N VAL A 141 1.77 -6.19 13.96
CA VAL A 141 2.64 -5.00 14.05
C VAL A 141 3.54 -4.92 12.81
N ALA A 142 4.01 -3.72 12.49
CA ALA A 142 4.85 -3.53 11.32
C ALA A 142 6.30 -3.97 11.54
N THR A 143 6.84 -3.82 12.77
CA THR A 143 8.27 -3.98 13.05
C THR A 143 8.54 -4.90 14.24
N GLN A 144 9.76 -5.44 14.29
CA GLN A 144 10.23 -6.22 15.45
C GLN A 144 10.34 -5.35 16.72
N SER A 145 10.67 -4.06 16.57
CA SER A 145 10.71 -3.10 17.68
C SER A 145 9.34 -2.98 18.33
N THR A 146 8.30 -2.74 17.53
CA THR A 146 6.91 -2.65 18.01
C THR A 146 6.44 -3.96 18.65
N LYS A 147 6.82 -5.12 18.06
CA LYS A 147 6.54 -6.44 18.66
C LYS A 147 7.11 -6.51 20.08
N ASN A 148 8.38 -6.18 20.26
CA ASN A 148 9.05 -6.22 21.56
C ASN A 148 8.38 -5.29 22.58
N LYS A 149 7.93 -4.08 22.16
CA LYS A 149 7.15 -3.17 23.01
C LYS A 149 5.85 -3.80 23.48
N ILE A 150 5.07 -4.38 22.56
CA ILE A 150 3.77 -4.99 22.85
C ILE A 150 3.94 -6.23 23.76
N GLU A 151 4.89 -7.10 23.49
CA GLU A 151 5.15 -8.29 24.32
C GLU A 151 5.50 -7.92 25.76
N ARG A 152 6.28 -6.87 25.99
CA ARG A 152 6.56 -6.33 27.34
C ARG A 152 5.28 -5.83 28.04
N LEU A 153 4.40 -5.13 27.32
CA LEU A 153 3.13 -4.66 27.87
C LEU A 153 2.19 -5.81 28.22
N LEU A 154 2.23 -6.90 27.48
CA LEU A 154 1.38 -8.08 27.69
C LEU A 154 1.93 -9.02 28.76
N SER A 155 3.22 -8.98 29.09
CA SER A 155 3.88 -9.90 30.07
C SER A 155 3.25 -9.87 31.46
N ASN A 156 2.62 -8.76 31.86
CA ASN A 156 1.93 -8.61 33.15
C ASN A 156 0.46 -9.09 33.12
N GLY A 157 -0.01 -9.65 32.01
CA GLY A 157 -1.40 -10.07 31.83
C GLY A 157 -1.62 -11.59 31.96
N SER A 158 -2.82 -11.98 32.36
CA SER A 158 -3.21 -13.40 32.54
C SER A 158 -3.36 -14.19 31.22
N LYS A 159 -3.48 -13.50 30.06
CA LYS A 159 -3.57 -14.11 28.72
C LYS A 159 -2.60 -13.44 27.79
N THR A 160 -1.70 -14.24 27.22
CA THR A 160 -0.74 -13.80 26.20
C THR A 160 -1.40 -13.94 24.82
N LEU A 161 -1.46 -12.85 24.07
CA LEU A 161 -1.89 -12.88 22.66
C LEU A 161 -0.64 -13.01 21.78
N PRO A 162 -0.67 -13.84 20.71
CA PRO A 162 0.41 -13.88 19.74
C PRO A 162 0.62 -12.51 19.08
N VAL A 163 1.86 -12.04 19.02
CA VAL A 163 2.25 -10.83 18.31
C VAL A 163 3.04 -11.20 17.07
N ILE A 164 2.52 -10.85 15.91
CA ILE A 164 3.09 -11.20 14.59
C ILE A 164 3.56 -9.94 13.88
N VAL A 165 4.81 -9.97 13.40
CA VAL A 165 5.35 -8.92 12.54
C VAL A 165 4.87 -9.17 11.11
N ASP A 166 4.06 -8.27 10.58
CA ASP A 166 3.55 -8.28 9.21
C ASP A 166 3.55 -6.87 8.60
N PRO A 167 4.70 -6.41 8.08
CA PRO A 167 4.83 -5.06 7.51
C PRO A 167 3.81 -4.78 6.40
N ARG A 168 3.44 -5.80 5.62
CA ARG A 168 2.51 -5.63 4.49
C ARG A 168 1.13 -5.16 4.92
N THR A 169 0.65 -5.62 6.08
CA THR A 169 -0.61 -5.11 6.65
C THR A 169 -0.57 -3.59 6.84
N PHE A 170 0.60 -3.02 7.14
CA PHE A 170 0.81 -1.59 7.42
C PHE A 170 1.35 -0.81 6.21
N PHE A 171 1.23 -1.34 5.00
CA PHE A 171 1.75 -0.73 3.76
C PHE A 171 3.26 -0.48 3.75
N SER A 172 3.96 -1.13 4.66
CA SER A 172 5.42 -1.02 4.81
C SER A 172 6.15 -2.10 4.01
N PRO A 173 7.40 -1.86 3.61
CA PRO A 173 8.22 -2.87 2.97
C PRO A 173 8.54 -4.03 3.92
N GLU A 174 8.64 -5.24 3.36
CA GLU A 174 9.08 -6.44 4.09
C GLU A 174 10.58 -6.40 4.42
N TYR A 175 11.32 -5.70 3.58
CA TYR A 175 12.76 -5.56 3.67
C TYR A 175 13.18 -4.23 3.07
N GLU A 176 14.02 -3.49 3.78
CA GLU A 176 14.67 -2.29 3.30
C GLU A 176 16.07 -2.22 3.88
N VAL A 177 17.06 -1.94 3.02
CA VAL A 177 18.43 -1.70 3.41
C VAL A 177 19.02 -0.54 2.62
N LYS A 178 19.67 0.38 3.32
CA LYS A 178 20.41 1.47 2.68
C LYS A 178 21.69 0.94 2.05
N LEU A 179 21.86 1.22 0.76
CA LEU A 179 23.10 0.97 0.02
C LEU A 179 24.00 2.19 0.01
N THR A 180 23.41 3.39 -0.08
CA THR A 180 24.08 4.71 0.07
C THR A 180 23.15 5.64 0.84
N ASP A 181 23.57 6.90 1.06
CA ASP A 181 22.71 7.89 1.73
C ASP A 181 21.38 8.11 0.99
N ASN A 182 21.38 7.99 -0.33
CA ASN A 182 20.22 8.26 -1.17
C ASN A 182 19.58 6.99 -1.80
N LEU A 183 20.27 5.85 -1.81
CA LEU A 183 19.81 4.63 -2.46
C LEU A 183 19.49 3.55 -1.42
N SER A 184 18.23 3.11 -1.39
CA SER A 184 17.77 1.94 -0.63
C SER A 184 17.37 0.80 -1.56
N LEU A 185 17.67 -0.44 -1.14
CA LEU A 185 17.16 -1.66 -1.74
C LEU A 185 15.92 -2.11 -0.98
N VAL A 186 14.81 -2.35 -1.66
CA VAL A 186 13.49 -2.57 -1.04
C VAL A 186 12.82 -3.83 -1.55
N ARG A 187 12.18 -4.59 -0.67
CA ARG A 187 11.20 -5.62 -1.02
C ARG A 187 9.84 -5.20 -0.47
N GLY A 188 8.88 -4.97 -1.34
CA GLY A 188 7.56 -4.50 -0.96
C GLY A 188 6.75 -4.04 -2.18
N ASP A 189 5.66 -3.39 -1.91
CA ASP A 189 4.79 -2.82 -2.94
C ASP A 189 5.16 -1.36 -3.24
N MET A 190 5.72 -1.13 -4.41
CA MET A 190 6.21 0.19 -4.85
C MET A 190 5.12 1.28 -4.85
N PHE A 191 3.85 0.92 -5.02
CA PHE A 191 2.75 1.88 -4.99
C PHE A 191 2.47 2.44 -3.58
N PHE A 192 3.05 1.85 -2.55
CA PHE A 192 3.00 2.38 -1.18
C PHE A 192 4.32 3.01 -0.72
N SER A 193 5.26 3.24 -1.63
CA SER A 193 6.57 3.83 -1.32
C SER A 193 6.52 5.25 -0.76
N GLY A 194 5.48 6.02 -1.07
CA GLY A 194 5.42 7.46 -0.79
C GLY A 194 6.34 8.30 -1.67
N MET A 195 7.04 7.71 -2.64
CA MET A 195 7.92 8.45 -3.58
C MET A 195 7.09 9.26 -4.58
N GLN A 196 7.59 10.44 -4.93
CA GLN A 196 6.93 11.31 -5.93
C GLN A 196 6.84 10.63 -7.29
N THR A 197 7.89 9.96 -7.73
CA THR A 197 7.96 9.37 -9.07
C THR A 197 8.04 7.85 -8.98
N LEU A 198 7.11 7.18 -9.65
CA LEU A 198 7.05 5.73 -9.77
C LEU A 198 7.50 5.32 -11.17
N THR A 199 8.53 4.48 -11.27
CA THR A 199 9.01 3.97 -12.56
C THR A 199 8.24 2.72 -12.97
N ILE A 200 7.68 2.75 -14.17
CA ILE A 200 6.95 1.62 -14.74
C ILE A 200 7.73 1.05 -15.92
N SER A 201 8.18 -0.21 -15.77
CA SER A 201 8.81 -0.96 -16.85
C SER A 201 7.76 -1.30 -17.92
N VAL A 202 7.97 -0.84 -19.16
CA VAL A 202 7.02 -0.98 -20.27
C VAL A 202 7.71 -1.44 -21.56
N ASN A 203 6.93 -1.66 -22.61
CA ASN A 203 7.40 -1.88 -23.98
C ASN A 203 7.07 -0.67 -24.87
N THR A 204 7.52 -0.67 -26.14
CA THR A 204 7.23 0.41 -27.09
C THR A 204 5.99 0.13 -27.98
N LYS A 205 5.21 -0.92 -27.69
CA LYS A 205 4.01 -1.29 -28.45
C LYS A 205 2.69 -0.76 -27.85
N GLY A 206 2.75 -0.05 -26.71
CA GLY A 206 1.55 0.47 -26.05
C GLY A 206 0.73 -0.59 -25.30
N ILE A 207 1.33 -1.72 -24.88
CA ILE A 207 0.62 -2.83 -24.24
C ILE A 207 1.08 -3.01 -22.78
N MET A 208 0.14 -2.89 -21.85
CA MET A 208 0.31 -3.18 -20.44
C MET A 208 -0.53 -4.40 -20.05
N GLY A 209 0.04 -5.61 -20.15
CA GLY A 209 -0.72 -6.85 -20.02
C GLY A 209 -0.45 -7.66 -18.75
N ARG A 210 0.72 -7.49 -18.08
CA ARG A 210 1.10 -8.29 -16.92
C ARG A 210 1.93 -7.48 -15.91
N GLY A 211 1.98 -7.99 -14.68
CA GLY A 211 2.80 -7.46 -13.60
C GLY A 211 2.51 -6.00 -13.28
N LEU A 212 3.54 -5.25 -12.91
CA LEU A 212 3.47 -3.85 -12.52
C LEU A 212 2.76 -2.95 -13.57
N ALA A 213 3.02 -3.19 -14.85
CA ALA A 213 2.39 -2.45 -15.94
C ALA A 213 0.88 -2.71 -16.00
N SER A 214 0.44 -3.96 -15.84
CA SER A 214 -0.98 -4.30 -15.81
C SER A 214 -1.70 -3.60 -14.64
N ARG A 215 -1.12 -3.64 -13.44
CA ARG A 215 -1.65 -2.91 -12.29
C ARG A 215 -1.74 -1.41 -12.57
N THR A 216 -0.69 -0.80 -13.15
CA THR A 216 -0.71 0.62 -13.53
C THR A 216 -1.87 0.93 -14.48
N LYS A 217 -2.10 0.10 -15.49
CA LYS A 217 -3.20 0.27 -16.44
C LYS A 217 -4.57 0.35 -15.76
N TYR A 218 -4.83 -0.54 -14.80
CA TYR A 218 -6.14 -0.61 -14.15
C TYR A 218 -6.29 0.37 -12.99
N GLN A 219 -5.21 0.62 -12.25
CA GLN A 219 -5.23 1.57 -11.14
C GLN A 219 -5.18 3.02 -11.64
N PHE A 220 -4.48 3.31 -12.72
CA PHE A 220 -4.26 4.64 -13.30
C PHE A 220 -4.55 4.65 -14.80
N PRO A 221 -5.83 4.65 -15.21
CA PRO A 221 -6.20 4.63 -16.64
C PRO A 221 -5.63 5.80 -17.44
N ASP A 222 -5.47 6.97 -16.82
CA ASP A 222 -4.86 8.16 -17.42
C ASP A 222 -3.39 7.92 -17.82
N VAL A 223 -2.63 7.25 -16.97
CA VAL A 223 -1.24 6.85 -17.25
C VAL A 223 -1.18 5.90 -18.46
N TYR A 224 -2.12 4.95 -18.55
CA TYR A 224 -2.17 4.03 -19.67
C TYR A 224 -2.47 4.73 -20.99
N ILE A 225 -3.42 5.68 -21.02
CA ILE A 225 -3.75 6.48 -22.19
C ILE A 225 -2.52 7.27 -22.66
N LYS A 226 -1.87 8.00 -21.74
CA LYS A 226 -0.64 8.75 -22.06
C LYS A 226 0.49 7.87 -22.56
N TYR A 227 0.68 6.70 -21.94
CA TYR A 227 1.66 5.73 -22.42
C TYR A 227 1.40 5.30 -23.87
N GLN A 228 0.14 5.03 -24.24
CA GLN A 228 -0.22 4.67 -25.61
C GLN A 228 0.09 5.82 -26.58
N ASP A 229 -0.18 7.07 -26.20
CA ASP A 229 0.12 8.24 -27.01
C ASP A 229 1.64 8.39 -27.21
N TYR A 230 2.45 8.29 -26.16
CA TYR A 230 3.91 8.34 -26.27
C TYR A 230 4.51 7.21 -27.12
N CYS A 231 3.86 6.04 -27.17
CA CYS A 231 4.25 4.99 -28.10
C CYS A 231 3.91 5.33 -29.56
N LYS A 232 2.71 5.90 -29.81
CA LYS A 232 2.27 6.30 -31.17
C LYS A 232 3.16 7.44 -31.73
N THR A 233 3.46 8.44 -30.91
CA THR A 233 4.30 9.59 -31.31
C THR A 233 5.79 9.26 -31.35
N ARG A 234 6.20 8.08 -30.85
CA ARG A 234 7.58 7.64 -30.71
C ARG A 234 8.41 8.52 -29.75
N GLU A 235 7.76 9.25 -28.86
CA GLU A 235 8.44 9.93 -27.75
C GLU A 235 9.05 8.91 -26.79
N LEU A 236 8.29 7.87 -26.43
CA LEU A 236 8.79 6.73 -25.67
C LEU A 236 9.47 5.73 -26.60
N ARG A 237 10.76 5.54 -26.40
CA ARG A 237 11.60 4.59 -27.14
C ARG A 237 12.62 3.92 -26.23
N LEU A 238 13.23 2.87 -26.73
CA LEU A 238 14.33 2.20 -26.03
C LEU A 238 15.46 3.21 -25.76
N GLY A 239 16.02 3.17 -24.56
CA GLY A 239 17.05 4.08 -24.10
C GLY A 239 16.59 5.50 -23.75
N LYS A 240 15.32 5.86 -24.00
CA LYS A 240 14.77 7.17 -23.66
C LYS A 240 13.45 7.04 -22.90
N PRO A 241 13.46 7.05 -21.57
CA PRO A 241 12.26 7.12 -20.76
C PRO A 241 11.46 8.41 -20.98
N VAL A 242 10.18 8.38 -20.64
CA VAL A 242 9.30 9.56 -20.68
C VAL A 242 8.63 9.74 -19.32
N LEU A 243 8.67 10.96 -18.81
CA LEU A 243 8.04 11.32 -17.53
C LEU A 243 6.64 11.88 -17.78
N TYR A 244 5.64 11.22 -17.21
CA TYR A 244 4.27 11.74 -17.14
C TYR A 244 4.07 12.42 -15.78
N LYS A 245 3.95 13.75 -15.80
CA LYS A 245 3.70 14.60 -14.63
C LYS A 245 2.20 14.65 -14.36
N ARG A 246 1.72 13.75 -13.54
CA ARG A 246 0.30 13.65 -13.15
C ARG A 246 -0.04 14.72 -12.12
N GLU A 247 -1.22 15.32 -12.23
CA GLU A 247 -1.66 16.41 -11.34
C GLU A 247 -2.23 15.93 -10.01
N THR A 248 -2.53 14.63 -9.87
CA THR A 248 -3.11 14.04 -8.65
C THR A 248 -2.11 13.19 -7.89
N ALA A 249 -2.28 13.11 -6.58
CA ALA A 249 -1.49 12.24 -5.72
C ALA A 249 -2.12 10.86 -5.55
N LEU A 250 -1.28 9.85 -5.38
CA LEU A 250 -1.71 8.51 -5.03
C LEU A 250 -2.35 8.47 -3.63
N ASP A 251 -1.83 9.25 -2.70
CA ASP A 251 -2.38 9.37 -1.34
C ASP A 251 -3.86 9.79 -1.33
N ILE A 252 -4.30 10.62 -2.28
CA ILE A 252 -5.72 11.01 -2.43
C ILE A 252 -6.60 9.80 -2.75
N GLN A 253 -6.12 8.90 -3.58
CA GLN A 253 -6.83 7.66 -3.90
C GLN A 253 -6.87 6.70 -2.71
N LEU A 254 -5.76 6.57 -1.99
CA LEU A 254 -5.56 5.53 -0.98
C LEU A 254 -6.17 5.88 0.39
N ALA A 255 -6.07 7.12 0.85
CA ALA A 255 -6.56 7.54 2.16
C ALA A 255 -8.10 7.64 2.21
N ASP A 256 -8.71 7.26 3.34
CA ASP A 256 -10.17 7.41 3.56
C ASP A 256 -10.59 8.88 3.44
N ASN A 257 -9.88 9.76 4.14
CA ASN A 257 -10.07 11.22 4.04
C ASN A 257 -8.75 11.90 3.70
N PRO A 258 -8.46 12.15 2.41
CA PRO A 258 -7.18 12.73 1.97
C PRO A 258 -6.87 14.11 2.57
N ASN A 259 -7.89 14.89 2.92
CA ASN A 259 -7.72 16.22 3.53
C ASN A 259 -7.11 16.16 4.94
N GLN A 260 -7.04 14.99 5.53
CA GLN A 260 -6.49 14.75 6.87
C GLN A 260 -5.07 14.20 6.85
N LEU A 261 -4.48 14.01 5.68
CA LEU A 261 -3.07 13.67 5.57
C LEU A 261 -2.22 14.83 6.07
N ALA A 262 -1.31 14.56 7.01
CA ALA A 262 -0.42 15.57 7.60
C ALA A 262 0.58 16.09 6.55
N ASP A 263 1.07 15.22 5.68
CA ASP A 263 1.98 15.54 4.58
C ASP A 263 1.55 14.75 3.33
N PRO A 264 0.55 15.25 2.59
CA PRO A 264 0.10 14.57 1.38
C PRO A 264 1.18 14.69 0.30
N ASN A 265 1.50 13.57 -0.34
CA ASN A 265 2.25 13.60 -1.59
C ASN A 265 1.36 14.26 -2.66
N ASN A 266 1.58 15.56 -2.90
CA ASN A 266 0.70 16.41 -3.70
C ASN A 266 0.62 16.00 -5.17
N LYS A 267 1.61 15.25 -5.69
CA LYS A 267 1.61 14.79 -7.08
C LYS A 267 2.37 13.47 -7.19
N THR A 268 1.78 12.48 -7.83
CA THR A 268 2.45 11.22 -8.14
C THR A 268 2.72 11.15 -9.64
N TRP A 269 3.99 11.14 -10.00
CA TRP A 269 4.46 11.10 -11.39
C TRP A 269 4.82 9.69 -11.81
N PHE A 270 4.80 9.43 -13.10
CA PHE A 270 5.13 8.12 -13.66
C PHE A 270 6.26 8.24 -14.68
N LEU A 271 7.40 7.61 -14.38
CA LEU A 271 8.48 7.45 -15.33
C LEU A 271 8.26 6.17 -16.15
N LEU A 272 7.80 6.32 -17.38
CA LEU A 272 7.57 5.21 -18.31
C LEU A 272 8.91 4.81 -18.92
N PHE A 273 9.41 3.64 -18.53
CA PHE A 273 10.75 3.18 -18.90
C PHE A 273 10.65 1.97 -19.84
N ALA A 274 10.91 2.18 -21.13
CA ALA A 274 10.86 1.12 -22.13
C ALA A 274 12.07 0.18 -21.98
N THR A 275 11.84 -1.02 -21.47
CA THR A 275 12.86 -2.06 -21.31
C THR A 275 12.91 -3.04 -22.46
N LYS A 276 11.88 -3.06 -23.32
CA LYS A 276 11.76 -3.93 -24.51
C LYS A 276 10.94 -3.28 -25.60
N GLY A 277 11.23 -3.65 -26.85
CA GLY A 277 10.47 -3.19 -28.01
C GLY A 277 9.13 -3.91 -28.17
N ASP A 278 9.12 -5.22 -27.97
CA ASP A 278 7.93 -6.09 -28.03
C ASP A 278 7.77 -6.84 -26.70
N TRP A 279 6.55 -6.91 -26.17
CA TRP A 279 6.24 -7.56 -24.90
C TRP A 279 6.56 -9.07 -24.89
N ARG A 280 6.61 -9.72 -26.07
CA ARG A 280 6.95 -11.13 -26.26
C ARG A 280 8.46 -11.42 -26.24
N LYS A 281 9.29 -10.39 -26.36
CA LYS A 281 10.76 -10.51 -26.40
C LYS A 281 11.38 -10.22 -25.04
N PRO A 282 12.62 -10.68 -24.80
CA PRO A 282 13.36 -10.31 -23.59
C PRO A 282 13.61 -8.80 -23.51
N ALA A 283 13.87 -8.31 -22.31
CA ALA A 283 14.33 -6.94 -22.10
C ALA A 283 15.72 -6.76 -22.71
N GLN A 284 16.02 -5.52 -23.13
CA GLN A 284 17.28 -5.18 -23.77
C GLN A 284 18.16 -4.44 -22.77
N LYS A 285 19.24 -5.11 -22.34
CA LYS A 285 20.18 -4.57 -21.34
C LYS A 285 20.74 -3.21 -21.73
N ASP A 286 21.21 -3.06 -22.98
CA ASP A 286 21.81 -1.82 -23.44
C ASP A 286 20.80 -0.66 -23.43
N ALA A 287 19.57 -0.91 -23.82
CA ALA A 287 18.50 0.09 -23.74
C ALA A 287 18.20 0.51 -22.29
N ILE A 288 18.27 -0.44 -21.34
CA ILE A 288 18.12 -0.11 -19.91
C ILE A 288 19.29 0.78 -19.46
N ILE A 289 20.51 0.45 -19.84
CA ILE A 289 21.71 1.24 -19.51
C ILE A 289 21.61 2.66 -20.07
N GLU A 290 21.20 2.82 -21.33
CA GLU A 290 21.00 4.14 -21.93
C GLU A 290 19.90 4.94 -21.21
N GLY A 291 18.78 4.29 -20.88
CA GLY A 291 17.72 4.94 -20.12
C GLY A 291 18.15 5.36 -18.72
N LEU A 292 19.01 4.57 -18.05
CA LEU A 292 19.59 4.92 -16.75
C LEU A 292 20.56 6.10 -16.86
N LYS A 293 21.37 6.19 -17.93
CA LYS A 293 22.22 7.37 -18.21
C LYS A 293 21.34 8.61 -18.38
N TRP A 294 20.31 8.52 -19.22
CA TRP A 294 19.35 9.60 -19.39
C TRP A 294 18.74 10.04 -18.04
N LEU A 295 18.33 9.09 -17.19
CA LEU A 295 17.76 9.40 -15.89
C LEU A 295 18.75 10.17 -15.00
N VAL A 296 20.01 9.72 -14.90
CA VAL A 296 21.06 10.38 -14.12
C VAL A 296 21.34 11.80 -14.60
N GLU A 297 21.29 12.02 -15.91
CA GLU A 297 21.55 13.32 -16.52
C GLU A 297 20.38 14.30 -16.41
N ASN A 298 19.13 13.78 -16.35
CA ASN A 298 17.95 14.63 -16.52
C ASN A 298 17.05 14.74 -15.29
N TYR A 299 17.17 13.89 -14.24
CA TYR A 299 16.22 13.86 -13.11
C TYR A 299 16.00 15.22 -12.44
N GLN A 300 17.06 16.05 -12.31
CA GLN A 300 16.97 17.39 -11.71
C GLN A 300 16.18 18.34 -12.59
N GLN A 301 16.51 18.40 -13.89
CA GLN A 301 15.82 19.25 -14.86
C GLN A 301 14.37 18.85 -15.02
N GLU A 302 14.06 17.56 -14.95
CA GLU A 302 12.69 17.06 -14.95
C GLU A 302 11.93 17.35 -13.63
N GLY A 303 12.63 17.75 -12.58
CA GLY A 303 12.02 18.07 -11.28
C GLY A 303 11.64 16.84 -10.45
N ILE A 304 12.29 15.69 -10.68
CA ILE A 304 12.13 14.49 -9.89
C ILE A 304 12.76 14.71 -8.52
N LYS A 305 11.97 14.58 -7.44
CA LYS A 305 12.41 14.83 -6.05
C LYS A 305 12.64 13.55 -5.26
N SER A 306 11.99 12.45 -5.65
CA SER A 306 12.19 11.11 -5.09
C SER A 306 11.70 10.06 -6.09
N LEU A 307 12.30 8.88 -6.08
CA LEU A 307 12.11 7.88 -7.13
C LEU A 307 11.95 6.48 -6.55
N ALA A 308 10.86 5.79 -6.93
CA ALA A 308 10.74 4.35 -6.79
C ALA A 308 10.94 3.69 -8.16
N ILE A 309 11.85 2.75 -8.24
CA ILE A 309 12.22 2.07 -9.48
C ILE A 309 12.27 0.55 -9.28
N PRO A 310 11.61 -0.25 -10.13
CA PRO A 310 11.68 -1.71 -10.03
C PRO A 310 13.01 -2.22 -10.58
N ALA A 311 13.35 -3.47 -10.30
CA ALA A 311 14.47 -4.18 -10.92
C ALA A 311 14.26 -4.32 -12.43
N LEU A 312 14.60 -3.27 -13.16
CA LEU A 312 14.38 -3.14 -14.61
C LEU A 312 14.96 -4.33 -15.36
N GLY A 313 14.13 -4.97 -16.18
CA GLY A 313 14.51 -6.12 -16.98
C GLY A 313 14.47 -7.46 -16.24
N CYS A 314 14.45 -7.49 -14.91
CA CYS A 314 14.30 -8.70 -14.11
C CYS A 314 12.83 -9.17 -14.05
N GLY A 315 12.55 -10.40 -13.68
CA GLY A 315 11.18 -10.94 -13.72
C GLY A 315 10.71 -11.16 -15.16
N LEU A 316 9.60 -10.56 -15.57
CA LEU A 316 9.03 -10.71 -16.93
C LEU A 316 9.92 -10.22 -18.08
N GLY A 317 11.03 -9.59 -17.79
CA GLY A 317 12.05 -9.17 -18.75
C GLY A 317 13.13 -10.23 -19.01
N TRP A 318 13.19 -11.29 -18.18
CA TRP A 318 14.08 -12.44 -18.26
C TRP A 318 15.57 -12.14 -18.06
N LEU A 319 15.96 -10.93 -17.67
CA LEU A 319 17.33 -10.64 -17.26
C LEU A 319 17.57 -11.08 -15.81
N SER A 320 18.77 -11.52 -15.50
CA SER A 320 19.10 -11.97 -14.16
C SER A 320 19.36 -10.78 -13.23
N TRP A 321 18.94 -10.91 -11.96
CA TRP A 321 19.28 -9.93 -10.93
C TRP A 321 20.79 -9.85 -10.70
N ALA A 322 21.47 -10.99 -10.74
CA ALA A 322 22.92 -11.05 -10.54
C ALA A 322 23.69 -10.15 -11.52
N GLU A 323 23.16 -9.97 -12.73
CA GLU A 323 23.73 -9.08 -13.74
C GLU A 323 23.19 -7.65 -13.61
N MET A 324 21.86 -7.51 -13.48
CA MET A 324 21.22 -6.20 -13.53
C MET A 324 21.32 -5.42 -12.23
N GLY A 325 21.36 -6.09 -11.07
CA GLY A 325 21.45 -5.44 -9.76
C GLY A 325 22.65 -4.49 -9.64
N PRO A 326 23.90 -4.97 -9.88
CA PRO A 326 25.06 -4.09 -9.90
C PRO A 326 24.98 -2.94 -10.91
N ILE A 327 24.45 -3.20 -12.12
CA ILE A 327 24.26 -2.16 -13.15
C ILE A 327 23.28 -1.09 -12.67
N LEU A 328 22.12 -1.49 -12.14
CA LEU A 328 21.14 -0.54 -11.61
C LEU A 328 21.75 0.30 -10.47
N CYS A 329 22.40 -0.33 -9.52
CA CYS A 329 23.01 0.34 -8.37
C CYS A 329 24.13 1.30 -8.81
N LYS A 330 24.96 0.93 -9.79
CA LYS A 330 26.02 1.79 -10.35
C LYS A 330 25.50 3.12 -10.90
N TYR A 331 24.33 3.14 -11.52
CA TYR A 331 23.73 4.37 -12.02
C TYR A 331 22.90 5.08 -10.96
N LEU A 332 22.08 4.36 -10.21
CA LEU A 332 21.18 4.95 -9.22
C LEU A 332 21.92 5.57 -8.04
N SER A 333 23.08 5.06 -7.65
CA SER A 333 23.91 5.64 -6.59
C SER A 333 24.47 7.04 -6.92
N LYS A 334 24.44 7.46 -8.20
CA LYS A 334 24.84 8.80 -8.63
C LYS A 334 23.74 9.86 -8.45
N ILE A 335 22.51 9.43 -8.19
CA ILE A 335 21.34 10.30 -8.04
C ILE A 335 21.31 10.85 -6.62
N GLN A 336 21.20 12.18 -6.48
CA GLN A 336 21.30 12.90 -5.20
C GLN A 336 19.92 13.18 -4.53
N ILE A 337 18.91 12.40 -4.88
CA ILE A 337 17.58 12.40 -4.27
C ILE A 337 17.28 11.02 -3.72
N PRO A 338 16.30 10.85 -2.80
CA PRO A 338 15.91 9.54 -2.32
C PRO A 338 15.48 8.61 -3.47
N VAL A 339 16.10 7.42 -3.54
CA VAL A 339 15.81 6.38 -4.53
C VAL A 339 15.56 5.06 -3.82
N GLN A 340 14.44 4.42 -4.11
CA GLN A 340 14.12 3.06 -3.68
C GLN A 340 14.16 2.11 -4.89
N LEU A 341 15.13 1.21 -4.91
CA LEU A 341 15.23 0.13 -5.90
C LEU A 341 14.48 -1.10 -5.39
N TYR A 342 13.38 -1.42 -6.05
CA TYR A 342 12.52 -2.55 -5.69
C TYR A 342 13.03 -3.85 -6.29
N LEU A 343 13.23 -4.86 -5.44
CA LEU A 343 13.60 -6.22 -5.84
C LEU A 343 12.53 -6.85 -6.75
N PRO A 344 12.92 -7.76 -7.66
CA PRO A 344 11.95 -8.47 -8.49
C PRO A 344 10.99 -9.27 -7.59
N ALA A 345 9.68 -9.16 -7.86
CA ALA A 345 8.65 -9.87 -7.11
C ALA A 345 8.51 -11.35 -7.54
N GLU A 346 8.83 -11.63 -8.81
CA GLU A 346 8.62 -12.93 -9.43
C GLU A 346 9.74 -13.93 -9.16
N THR A 347 10.90 -13.46 -8.67
CA THR A 347 12.09 -14.30 -8.45
C THR A 347 12.69 -14.07 -7.08
N SER A 348 13.13 -15.16 -6.45
CA SER A 348 13.88 -15.08 -5.20
C SER A 348 15.30 -14.62 -5.48
N VAL A 349 15.77 -13.61 -4.75
CA VAL A 349 17.14 -13.12 -4.82
C VAL A 349 17.94 -13.67 -3.64
N PRO A 350 19.09 -14.36 -3.87
CA PRO A 350 19.94 -14.84 -2.79
C PRO A 350 20.44 -13.71 -1.89
N LYS A 351 20.54 -13.95 -0.58
CA LYS A 351 21.01 -12.93 0.38
C LYS A 351 22.40 -12.38 0.05
N SER A 352 23.30 -13.21 -0.49
CA SER A 352 24.62 -12.78 -0.94
C SER A 352 24.61 -11.73 -2.05
N GLN A 353 23.52 -11.64 -2.81
CA GLN A 353 23.34 -10.64 -3.88
C GLN A 353 22.59 -9.38 -3.42
N LEU A 354 22.30 -9.25 -2.13
CA LEU A 354 21.65 -8.10 -1.53
C LEU A 354 22.62 -7.21 -0.73
N THR A 355 23.91 -7.55 -0.75
CA THR A 355 24.95 -6.84 0.00
C THR A 355 25.45 -5.62 -0.76
N GLN A 356 25.91 -4.62 -0.03
CA GLN A 356 26.54 -3.43 -0.58
C GLN A 356 27.77 -3.79 -1.43
N GLU A 357 28.58 -4.76 -0.94
CA GLU A 357 29.76 -5.28 -1.64
C GLU A 357 29.41 -5.86 -3.01
N PHE A 358 28.34 -6.64 -3.12
CA PHE A 358 27.92 -7.23 -4.39
C PHE A 358 27.34 -6.19 -5.36
N LEU A 359 26.63 -5.18 -4.85
CA LEU A 359 25.84 -4.26 -5.68
C LEU A 359 26.60 -2.99 -6.10
N LEU A 360 27.63 -2.58 -5.36
CA LEU A 360 28.33 -1.31 -5.58
C LEU A 360 29.80 -1.47 -5.99
N ASN A 361 30.38 -2.67 -5.91
CA ASN A 361 31.70 -3.00 -6.43
C ASN A 361 31.59 -3.66 -7.81
#